data_5c4ae52e36851c0f876e2fd9cf58590b
#
_entry.id   5c4ae52e36851c0f876e2fd9cf58590b
#
_cell.length_a   1.000
_cell.length_b   1.000
_cell.length_c   1.000
_cell.angle_alpha   90.00
_cell.angle_beta   90.00
_cell.angle_gamma   90.00
#
_symmetry.space_group_name_H-M   'P 1'
#
loop_
_entity.id
_entity.type
_entity.pdbx_description
1 polymer ?
#
loop_
_entity_poly.entity_id
_entity_poly.type
_entity_poly.pdbx_seq_one_letter_code
_entity_poly.pdbx_strand_id
1 'polypeptide(L)'
;IADYHDRTRAFAMSIHQTAYYIGIIISGYAAGYVGQLWGWRSAFYVFGAVGVVHGVIMAVRLKDKKEPAAVAAASAAESKPRLTEGFRMVFTTPTALILTVCFSGLIFVLTGYLTWMPTYLYENFGMDLAGAGFHSMFYTHLFAFVGVLLAGRLSDKLGSLHPAWRMAMQGFGLLAAVPFIVLMGNSVTLWVIYVGFAGFGFDRAYFVACNFTVLYDVILPRYHSSASGVMIMTGFAIGALAPLVLGMVKQAAGLSFGISMLAVVWLVCGAVMLLGAKYFYMKDYNKIRHE
;
A
#
# COMPACT_ATOMS: atom_id res chain seq x y z
N ILE A 1 -2.58 -12.90 15.21
CA ILE A 1 -1.50 -12.22 16.00
C ILE A 1 -2.14 -11.35 17.08
N ALA A 2 -3.05 -10.44 16.72
CA ALA A 2 -3.68 -9.51 17.66
C ALA A 2 -4.35 -10.21 18.87
N ASP A 3 -4.98 -11.33 18.64
CA ASP A 3 -5.75 -12.07 19.66
C ASP A 3 -4.88 -12.88 20.63
N TYR A 4 -3.62 -13.13 20.26
CA TYR A 4 -2.64 -13.85 21.08
C TYR A 4 -1.70 -12.91 21.85
N HIS A 5 -1.68 -11.63 21.55
CA HIS A 5 -0.72 -10.66 22.08
C HIS A 5 -1.39 -9.42 22.70
N ASP A 6 -2.19 -9.59 23.76
CA ASP A 6 -2.95 -8.50 24.39
C ASP A 6 -2.03 -7.35 24.88
N ARG A 7 -0.91 -7.67 25.54
CA ARG A 7 0.04 -6.69 26.06
C ARG A 7 1.14 -6.26 25.10
N THR A 8 1.46 -7.10 24.10
CA THR A 8 2.58 -6.92 23.16
C THR A 8 2.10 -6.82 21.72
N ARG A 9 0.82 -6.48 21.52
CA ARG A 9 0.16 -6.44 20.20
C ARG A 9 0.90 -5.57 19.20
N ALA A 10 1.27 -4.34 19.61
CA ALA A 10 1.97 -3.41 18.73
C ALA A 10 3.36 -3.93 18.32
N PHE A 11 4.09 -4.54 19.26
CA PHE A 11 5.39 -5.14 18.99
C PHE A 11 5.29 -6.35 18.05
N ALA A 12 4.34 -7.26 18.28
CA ALA A 12 4.10 -8.41 17.42
C ALA A 12 3.70 -7.99 15.99
N MET A 13 2.87 -6.96 15.85
CA MET A 13 2.48 -6.41 14.56
C MET A 13 3.66 -5.71 13.86
N SER A 14 4.55 -5.05 14.59
CA SER A 14 5.74 -4.43 14.00
C SER A 14 6.75 -5.47 13.50
N ILE A 15 6.94 -6.59 14.22
CA ILE A 15 7.75 -7.71 13.72
C ILE A 15 7.16 -8.28 12.43
N HIS A 16 5.84 -8.50 12.40
CA HIS A 16 5.16 -8.98 11.19
C HIS A 16 5.36 -8.03 10.01
N GLN A 17 5.21 -6.73 10.24
CA GLN A 17 5.41 -5.71 9.18
C GLN A 17 6.88 -5.64 8.73
N THR A 18 7.82 -5.77 9.65
CA THR A 18 9.26 -5.83 9.32
C THR A 18 9.57 -7.05 8.45
N ALA A 19 9.04 -8.22 8.81
CA ALA A 19 9.20 -9.44 8.00
C ALA A 19 8.61 -9.29 6.59
N TYR A 20 7.48 -8.58 6.45
CA TYR A 20 6.90 -8.27 5.15
C TYR A 20 7.83 -7.41 4.27
N TYR A 21 8.42 -6.34 4.81
CA TYR A 21 9.36 -5.50 4.05
C TYR A 21 10.64 -6.25 3.69
N ILE A 22 11.22 -7.00 4.63
CA ILE A 22 12.39 -7.84 4.36
C ILE A 22 12.08 -8.87 3.28
N GLY A 23 10.91 -9.51 3.35
CA GLY A 23 10.46 -10.48 2.36
C GLY A 23 10.38 -9.90 0.95
N ILE A 24 9.84 -8.68 0.80
CA ILE A 24 9.77 -8.00 -0.51
C ILE A 24 11.18 -7.71 -1.05
N ILE A 25 12.07 -7.19 -0.23
CA ILE A 25 13.45 -6.88 -0.64
C ILE A 25 14.18 -8.15 -1.10
N ILE A 26 14.12 -9.20 -0.28
CA ILE A 26 14.77 -10.48 -0.59
C ILE A 26 14.15 -11.12 -1.84
N SER A 27 12.83 -11.06 -1.99
CA SER A 27 12.15 -11.66 -3.13
C SER A 27 12.56 -11.02 -4.46
N GLY A 28 12.79 -9.70 -4.50
CA GLY A 28 13.25 -8.99 -5.67
C GLY A 28 14.62 -9.51 -6.16
N TYR A 29 15.58 -9.64 -5.22
CA TYR A 29 16.89 -10.21 -5.52
C TYR A 29 16.80 -11.69 -5.90
N ALA A 30 16.16 -12.50 -5.08
CA ALA A 30 16.11 -13.95 -5.26
C ALA A 30 15.37 -14.35 -6.55
N ALA A 31 14.28 -13.66 -6.90
CA ALA A 31 13.56 -13.92 -8.15
C ALA A 31 14.41 -13.55 -9.37
N GLY A 32 15.12 -12.41 -9.32
CA GLY A 32 16.05 -12.00 -10.37
C GLY A 32 17.20 -13.00 -10.54
N TYR A 33 17.83 -13.43 -9.44
CA TYR A 33 18.94 -14.38 -9.45
C TYR A 33 18.53 -15.76 -9.98
N VAL A 34 17.43 -16.33 -9.47
CA VAL A 34 16.90 -17.61 -9.95
C VAL A 34 16.49 -17.51 -11.42
N GLY A 35 15.83 -16.41 -11.80
CA GLY A 35 15.41 -16.17 -13.17
C GLY A 35 16.58 -16.04 -14.15
N GLN A 36 17.68 -15.45 -13.71
CA GLN A 36 18.91 -15.30 -14.52
C GLN A 36 19.62 -16.64 -14.75
N LEU A 37 19.71 -17.51 -13.72
CA LEU A 37 20.42 -18.79 -13.81
C LEU A 37 19.60 -19.88 -14.49
N TRP A 38 18.31 -19.99 -14.19
CA TRP A 38 17.47 -21.13 -14.59
C TRP A 38 16.19 -20.73 -15.34
N GLY A 39 16.10 -19.46 -15.74
CA GLY A 39 14.94 -18.93 -16.43
C GLY A 39 13.80 -18.54 -15.47
N TRP A 40 12.92 -17.65 -15.93
CA TRP A 40 11.86 -17.05 -15.10
C TRP A 40 10.86 -18.07 -14.52
N ARG A 41 10.61 -19.18 -15.22
CA ARG A 41 9.70 -20.23 -14.74
C ARG A 41 10.22 -20.91 -13.47
N SER A 42 11.52 -21.05 -13.34
CA SER A 42 12.15 -21.67 -12.17
C SER A 42 11.94 -20.85 -10.90
N ALA A 43 11.86 -19.52 -11.01
CA ALA A 43 11.53 -18.67 -9.87
C ALA A 43 10.14 -19.01 -9.30
N PHE A 44 9.12 -19.21 -10.15
CA PHE A 44 7.81 -19.64 -9.70
C PHE A 44 7.80 -21.02 -9.02
N TYR A 45 8.56 -21.97 -9.55
CA TYR A 45 8.67 -23.30 -8.92
C TYR A 45 9.34 -23.23 -7.55
N VAL A 46 10.45 -22.50 -7.44
CA VAL A 46 11.16 -22.34 -6.14
C VAL A 46 10.29 -21.65 -5.10
N PHE A 47 9.73 -20.48 -5.44
CA PHE A 47 8.88 -19.76 -4.48
C PHE A 47 7.57 -20.51 -4.18
N GLY A 48 6.99 -21.18 -5.18
CA GLY A 48 5.82 -22.04 -4.99
C GLY A 48 6.09 -23.20 -4.03
N ALA A 49 7.22 -23.89 -4.21
CA ALA A 49 7.63 -24.99 -3.32
C ALA A 49 7.84 -24.50 -1.87
N VAL A 50 8.56 -23.38 -1.69
CA VAL A 50 8.73 -22.75 -0.37
C VAL A 50 7.38 -22.36 0.23
N GLY A 51 6.47 -21.80 -0.56
CA GLY A 51 5.12 -21.42 -0.12
C GLY A 51 4.29 -22.64 0.35
N VAL A 52 4.34 -23.75 -0.40
CA VAL A 52 3.64 -24.99 -0.04
C VAL A 52 4.22 -25.58 1.26
N VAL A 53 5.54 -25.66 1.39
CA VAL A 53 6.20 -26.15 2.62
C VAL A 53 5.81 -25.27 3.81
N HIS A 54 5.85 -23.95 3.64
CA HIS A 54 5.43 -23.02 4.69
C HIS A 54 3.95 -23.19 5.04
N GLY A 55 3.08 -23.32 4.05
CA GLY A 55 1.65 -23.57 4.25
C GLY A 55 1.37 -24.85 5.06
N VAL A 56 2.09 -25.93 4.77
CA VAL A 56 2.00 -27.19 5.53
C VAL A 56 2.47 -26.99 6.98
N ILE A 57 3.60 -26.30 7.19
CA ILE A 57 4.09 -25.99 8.55
C ILE A 57 3.05 -25.18 9.33
N MET A 58 2.45 -24.17 8.69
CA MET A 58 1.41 -23.35 9.30
C MET A 58 0.16 -24.18 9.65
N ALA A 59 -0.30 -25.03 8.74
CA ALA A 59 -1.46 -25.89 8.97
C ALA A 59 -1.27 -26.86 10.16
N VAL A 60 -0.03 -27.35 10.35
CA VAL A 60 0.29 -28.28 11.44
C VAL A 60 0.55 -27.57 12.78
N ARG A 61 1.14 -26.35 12.73
CA ARG A 61 1.61 -25.64 13.94
C ARG A 61 0.65 -24.61 14.47
N LEU A 62 -0.16 -23.95 13.60
CA LEU A 62 -1.14 -22.97 14.04
C LEU A 62 -2.34 -23.64 14.69
N LYS A 63 -2.68 -23.17 15.88
CA LYS A 63 -3.89 -23.55 16.61
C LYS A 63 -4.80 -22.33 16.68
N ASP A 64 -6.07 -22.52 16.37
CA ASP A 64 -7.07 -21.46 16.55
C ASP A 64 -7.29 -21.20 18.05
N LYS A 65 -7.41 -19.92 18.40
CA LYS A 65 -7.84 -19.53 19.74
C LYS A 65 -9.30 -19.96 19.91
N LYS A 66 -9.56 -20.86 20.83
CA LYS A 66 -10.95 -21.24 21.17
C LYS A 66 -11.61 -20.03 21.84
N GLU A 67 -12.51 -19.38 21.14
CA GLU A 67 -13.36 -18.37 21.77
C GLU A 67 -14.30 -19.03 22.80
N PRO A 68 -14.51 -18.39 23.97
CA PRO A 68 -15.54 -18.84 24.89
C PRO A 68 -16.90 -18.92 24.19
N ALA A 69 -17.65 -20.00 24.43
CA ALA A 69 -18.92 -20.25 23.73
C ALA A 69 -19.91 -19.07 23.83
N ALA A 70 -19.88 -18.31 24.92
CA ALA A 70 -20.69 -17.10 25.12
C ALA A 70 -20.30 -15.96 24.17
N VAL A 71 -18.99 -15.77 23.88
CA VAL A 71 -18.49 -14.75 22.95
C VAL A 71 -18.79 -15.17 21.52
N ALA A 72 -18.60 -16.44 21.19
CA ALA A 72 -18.95 -17.01 19.88
C ALA A 72 -20.46 -16.92 19.61
N ALA A 73 -21.31 -17.15 20.60
CA ALA A 73 -22.77 -17.00 20.50
C ALA A 73 -23.18 -15.53 20.32
N ALA A 74 -22.56 -14.60 21.06
CA ALA A 74 -22.83 -13.16 20.92
C ALA A 74 -22.40 -12.63 19.54
N SER A 75 -21.23 -13.02 19.05
CA SER A 75 -20.76 -12.62 17.71
C SER A 75 -21.53 -13.30 16.56
N ALA A 76 -22.14 -14.46 16.80
CA ALA A 76 -23.05 -15.12 15.86
C ALA A 76 -24.46 -14.47 15.85
N ALA A 77 -24.88 -13.89 16.96
CA ALA A 77 -26.18 -13.18 17.10
C ALA A 77 -26.14 -11.77 16.46
N GLU A 78 -24.97 -11.11 16.41
CA GLU A 78 -24.81 -9.88 15.65
C GLU A 78 -24.79 -10.21 14.16
N SER A 79 -25.80 -9.70 13.42
CA SER A 79 -25.82 -9.84 11.97
C SER A 79 -24.61 -9.11 11.39
N LYS A 80 -23.62 -9.88 10.88
CA LYS A 80 -22.45 -9.31 10.22
C LYS A 80 -22.90 -8.42 9.07
N PRO A 81 -22.44 -7.16 9.01
CA PRO A 81 -22.86 -6.25 7.95
C PRO A 81 -22.54 -6.86 6.58
N ARG A 82 -23.51 -6.83 5.68
CA ARG A 82 -23.35 -7.35 4.32
C ARG A 82 -22.34 -6.52 3.57
N LEU A 83 -21.60 -7.12 2.64
CA LEU A 83 -20.66 -6.41 1.78
C LEU A 83 -21.33 -5.25 1.02
N THR A 84 -22.60 -5.42 0.64
CA THR A 84 -23.42 -4.38 -0.01
C THR A 84 -23.62 -3.14 0.87
N GLU A 85 -23.67 -3.29 2.19
CA GLU A 85 -23.75 -2.17 3.12
C GLU A 85 -22.41 -1.42 3.19
N GLY A 86 -21.30 -2.16 3.14
CA GLY A 86 -19.96 -1.57 3.01
C GLY A 86 -19.81 -0.74 1.73
N PHE A 87 -20.29 -1.25 0.61
CA PHE A 87 -20.35 -0.48 -0.65
C PHE A 87 -21.18 0.80 -0.47
N ARG A 88 -22.40 0.67 0.05
CA ARG A 88 -23.26 1.84 0.28
C ARG A 88 -22.55 2.87 1.15
N MET A 89 -21.93 2.46 2.27
CA MET A 89 -21.23 3.37 3.18
C MET A 89 -20.09 4.11 2.50
N VAL A 90 -19.23 3.38 1.76
CA VAL A 90 -18.10 3.99 1.04
C VAL A 90 -18.55 4.97 -0.02
N PHE A 91 -19.56 4.61 -0.82
CA PHE A 91 -20.01 5.45 -1.94
C PHE A 91 -20.96 6.59 -1.53
N THR A 92 -21.57 6.53 -0.37
CA THR A 92 -22.42 7.62 0.16
C THR A 92 -21.69 8.59 1.09
N THR A 93 -20.48 8.23 1.55
CA THR A 93 -19.65 9.09 2.41
C THR A 93 -18.54 9.75 1.56
N PRO A 94 -18.63 11.06 1.27
CA PRO A 94 -17.69 11.74 0.37
C PRO A 94 -16.21 11.51 0.72
N THR A 95 -15.86 11.59 1.99
CA THR A 95 -14.48 11.35 2.46
C THR A 95 -14.02 9.92 2.19
N ALA A 96 -14.87 8.92 2.44
CA ALA A 96 -14.55 7.52 2.19
C ALA A 96 -14.40 7.22 0.69
N LEU A 97 -15.24 7.83 -0.15
CA LEU A 97 -15.13 7.74 -1.61
C LEU A 97 -13.83 8.34 -2.12
N ILE A 98 -13.48 9.56 -1.71
CA ILE A 98 -12.21 10.22 -2.05
C ILE A 98 -11.03 9.35 -1.63
N LEU A 99 -11.05 8.86 -0.39
CA LEU A 99 -10.01 7.98 0.12
C LEU A 99 -9.87 6.70 -0.71
N THR A 100 -10.99 6.08 -1.11
CA THR A 100 -11.01 4.87 -1.95
C THR A 100 -10.44 5.12 -3.34
N VAL A 101 -10.80 6.24 -3.98
CA VAL A 101 -10.26 6.63 -5.29
C VAL A 101 -8.75 6.89 -5.19
N CYS A 102 -8.31 7.64 -4.17
CA CYS A 102 -6.89 7.94 -3.98
C CYS A 102 -6.08 6.70 -3.57
N PHE A 103 -6.66 5.79 -2.77
CA PHE A 103 -6.07 4.49 -2.49
C PHE A 103 -5.91 3.65 -3.77
N SER A 104 -6.91 3.68 -4.66
CA SER A 104 -6.80 3.01 -5.96
C SER A 104 -5.67 3.60 -6.82
N GLY A 105 -5.52 4.92 -6.83
CA GLY A 105 -4.39 5.60 -7.47
C GLY A 105 -3.04 5.24 -6.84
N LEU A 106 -2.97 5.11 -5.50
CA LEU A 106 -1.78 4.65 -4.80
C LEU A 106 -1.38 3.24 -5.25
N ILE A 107 -2.33 2.30 -5.25
CA ILE A 107 -2.08 0.90 -5.64
C ILE A 107 -1.73 0.80 -7.12
N PHE A 108 -2.39 1.59 -8.00
CA PHE A 108 -2.07 1.65 -9.42
C PHE A 108 -0.61 2.05 -9.65
N VAL A 109 -0.15 3.16 -9.05
CA VAL A 109 1.24 3.62 -9.18
C VAL A 109 2.21 2.60 -8.58
N LEU A 110 1.90 2.05 -7.40
CA LEU A 110 2.74 1.06 -6.74
C LEU A 110 2.87 -0.21 -7.58
N THR A 111 1.77 -0.76 -8.10
CA THR A 111 1.78 -1.98 -8.91
C THR A 111 2.51 -1.76 -10.23
N GLY A 112 2.29 -0.59 -10.87
CA GLY A 112 3.03 -0.19 -12.06
C GLY A 112 4.54 -0.10 -11.81
N TYR A 113 4.93 0.54 -10.71
CA TYR A 113 6.33 0.63 -10.27
C TYR A 113 6.93 -0.75 -10.01
N LEU A 114 6.30 -1.56 -9.18
CA LEU A 114 6.82 -2.88 -8.81
C LEU A 114 6.99 -3.81 -10.03
N THR A 115 6.12 -3.68 -11.02
CA THR A 115 6.17 -4.52 -12.23
C THR A 115 7.25 -4.07 -13.20
N TRP A 116 7.37 -2.77 -13.45
CA TRP A 116 8.17 -2.25 -14.55
C TRP A 116 9.52 -1.67 -14.17
N MET A 117 9.74 -1.33 -12.89
CA MET A 117 11.00 -0.72 -12.48
C MET A 117 12.21 -1.65 -12.60
N PRO A 118 12.13 -2.96 -12.27
CA PRO A 118 13.24 -3.87 -12.54
C PRO A 118 13.58 -3.95 -14.03
N THR A 119 12.57 -4.00 -14.91
CA THR A 119 12.76 -3.99 -16.36
C THR A 119 13.39 -2.68 -16.83
N TYR A 120 12.98 -1.55 -16.25
CA TYR A 120 13.54 -0.24 -16.57
C TYR A 120 15.04 -0.16 -16.24
N LEU A 121 15.45 -0.66 -15.06
CA LEU A 121 16.85 -0.70 -14.67
C LEU A 121 17.67 -1.65 -15.54
N TYR A 122 17.11 -2.80 -15.91
CA TYR A 122 17.73 -3.77 -16.78
C TYR A 122 17.97 -3.19 -18.20
N GLU A 123 16.92 -2.60 -18.81
CA GLU A 123 16.98 -2.12 -20.21
C GLU A 123 17.76 -0.81 -20.37
N ASN A 124 17.64 0.13 -19.42
CA ASN A 124 18.22 1.47 -19.58
C ASN A 124 19.58 1.65 -18.88
N PHE A 125 19.90 0.81 -17.89
CA PHE A 125 21.14 0.92 -17.12
C PHE A 125 22.04 -0.31 -17.22
N GLY A 126 21.65 -1.32 -18.01
CA GLY A 126 22.44 -2.53 -18.22
C GLY A 126 22.67 -3.37 -16.94
N MET A 127 21.79 -3.19 -15.94
CA MET A 127 21.87 -4.00 -14.73
C MET A 127 21.51 -5.45 -15.02
N ASP A 128 22.10 -6.39 -14.28
CA ASP A 128 21.63 -7.77 -14.27
C ASP A 128 20.25 -7.87 -13.57
N LEU A 129 19.50 -8.93 -13.83
CA LEU A 129 18.13 -9.09 -13.30
C LEU A 129 18.08 -9.12 -11.78
N ALA A 130 19.09 -9.71 -11.13
CA ALA A 130 19.17 -9.78 -9.67
C ALA A 130 19.38 -8.38 -9.06
N GLY A 131 20.34 -7.62 -9.61
CA GLY A 131 20.62 -6.25 -9.20
C GLY A 131 19.46 -5.31 -9.45
N ALA A 132 18.84 -5.37 -10.63
CA ALA A 132 17.66 -4.58 -10.97
C ALA A 132 16.49 -4.85 -10.02
N GLY A 133 16.21 -6.12 -9.71
CA GLY A 133 15.21 -6.53 -8.74
C GLY A 133 15.53 -6.04 -7.32
N PHE A 134 16.78 -6.19 -6.87
CA PHE A 134 17.21 -5.75 -5.55
C PHE A 134 17.11 -4.22 -5.38
N HIS A 135 17.73 -3.46 -6.27
CA HIS A 135 17.81 -2.00 -6.13
C HIS A 135 16.43 -1.34 -6.20
N SER A 136 15.54 -1.81 -7.09
CA SER A 136 14.19 -1.29 -7.19
C SER A 136 13.36 -1.51 -5.92
N MET A 137 13.58 -2.62 -5.19
CA MET A 137 12.84 -2.96 -3.97
C MET A 137 13.50 -2.39 -2.72
N PHE A 138 14.83 -2.48 -2.62
CA PHE A 138 15.57 -2.15 -1.40
C PHE A 138 15.37 -0.69 -0.97
N TYR A 139 15.73 0.27 -1.82
CA TYR A 139 15.65 1.69 -1.45
C TYR A 139 14.21 2.12 -1.19
N THR A 140 13.28 1.70 -2.03
CA THR A 140 11.86 2.06 -1.87
C THR A 140 11.28 1.55 -0.55
N HIS A 141 11.53 0.29 -0.19
CA HIS A 141 10.93 -0.30 1.01
C HIS A 141 11.68 0.07 2.29
N LEU A 142 13.00 0.27 2.22
CA LEU A 142 13.79 0.77 3.35
C LEU A 142 13.30 2.17 3.77
N PHE A 143 13.16 3.08 2.82
CA PHE A 143 12.70 4.44 3.12
C PHE A 143 11.20 4.50 3.41
N ALA A 144 10.38 3.59 2.85
CA ALA A 144 9.00 3.45 3.26
C ALA A 144 8.87 3.01 4.73
N PHE A 145 9.72 2.10 5.19
CA PHE A 145 9.76 1.69 6.60
C PHE A 145 10.06 2.88 7.53
N VAL A 146 11.10 3.66 7.22
CA VAL A 146 11.43 4.88 7.98
C VAL A 146 10.27 5.88 7.92
N GLY A 147 9.69 6.08 6.74
CA GLY A 147 8.58 6.98 6.51
C GLY A 147 7.33 6.62 7.32
N VAL A 148 6.95 5.34 7.40
CA VAL A 148 5.78 4.88 8.19
C VAL A 148 5.96 5.17 9.68
N LEU A 149 7.16 4.98 10.22
CA LEU A 149 7.44 5.26 11.64
C LEU A 149 7.30 6.76 11.96
N LEU A 150 7.82 7.60 11.07
CA LEU A 150 7.72 9.07 11.23
C LEU A 150 6.30 9.56 10.97
N ALA A 151 5.66 9.07 9.91
CA ALA A 151 4.29 9.43 9.55
C ALA A 151 3.29 9.05 10.64
N GLY A 152 3.43 7.89 11.29
CA GLY A 152 2.58 7.48 12.40
C GLY A 152 2.64 8.48 13.57
N ARG A 153 3.86 8.80 14.03
CA ARG A 153 4.05 9.78 15.11
C ARG A 153 3.53 11.19 14.75
N LEU A 154 3.78 11.61 13.51
CA LEU A 154 3.33 12.91 13.04
C LEU A 154 1.80 12.96 12.90
N SER A 155 1.19 11.87 12.42
CA SER A 155 -0.26 11.71 12.35
C SER A 155 -0.94 11.83 13.71
N ASP A 156 -0.38 11.19 14.74
CA ASP A 156 -0.92 11.28 16.10
C ASP A 156 -0.81 12.70 16.64
N LYS A 157 0.35 13.34 16.47
CA LYS A 157 0.59 14.72 16.91
C LYS A 157 -0.30 15.73 16.19
N LEU A 158 -0.40 15.68 14.87
CA LEU A 158 -1.20 16.61 14.09
C LEU A 158 -2.69 16.31 14.22
N GLY A 159 -3.06 15.03 14.27
CA GLY A 159 -4.45 14.59 14.45
C GLY A 159 -5.03 15.00 15.83
N SER A 160 -4.20 15.13 16.86
CA SER A 160 -4.62 15.66 18.15
C SER A 160 -4.90 17.16 18.12
N LEU A 161 -4.24 17.92 17.22
CA LEU A 161 -4.55 19.34 17.01
C LEU A 161 -5.83 19.54 16.22
N HIS A 162 -5.98 18.80 15.11
CA HIS A 162 -7.18 18.84 14.27
C HIS A 162 -7.27 17.56 13.43
N PRO A 163 -8.38 16.79 13.51
CA PRO A 163 -8.49 15.48 12.85
C PRO A 163 -8.25 15.50 11.33
N ALA A 164 -8.64 16.57 10.63
CA ALA A 164 -8.44 16.71 9.18
C ALA A 164 -6.98 16.70 8.74
N TRP A 165 -6.03 16.98 9.64
CA TRP A 165 -4.60 16.88 9.33
C TRP A 165 -4.17 15.46 8.93
N ARG A 166 -4.83 14.41 9.44
CA ARG A 166 -4.55 13.03 9.04
C ARG A 166 -4.77 12.83 7.54
N MET A 167 -5.90 13.33 7.02
CA MET A 167 -6.19 13.26 5.59
C MET A 167 -5.31 14.21 4.77
N ALA A 168 -5.04 15.41 5.28
CA ALA A 168 -4.15 16.36 4.62
C ALA A 168 -2.73 15.84 4.48
N MET A 169 -2.19 15.16 5.51
CA MET A 169 -0.87 14.51 5.44
C MET A 169 -0.77 13.48 4.31
N GLN A 170 -1.83 12.71 4.09
CA GLN A 170 -1.89 11.77 2.96
C GLN A 170 -1.74 12.50 1.62
N GLY A 171 -2.48 13.61 1.47
CA GLY A 171 -2.39 14.45 0.27
C GLY A 171 -0.99 15.05 0.07
N PHE A 172 -0.41 15.62 1.13
CA PHE A 172 0.96 16.16 1.08
C PHE A 172 1.99 15.08 0.76
N GLY A 173 1.89 13.88 1.33
CA GLY A 173 2.79 12.77 1.02
C GLY A 173 2.74 12.38 -0.47
N LEU A 174 1.53 12.27 -1.05
CA LEU A 174 1.41 11.99 -2.49
C LEU A 174 2.00 13.11 -3.36
N LEU A 175 1.76 14.38 -3.01
CA LEU A 175 2.31 15.52 -3.77
C LEU A 175 3.83 15.61 -3.64
N ALA A 176 4.38 15.39 -2.46
CA ALA A 176 5.82 15.39 -2.22
C ALA A 176 6.55 14.29 -3.00
N ALA A 177 5.89 13.15 -3.24
CA ALA A 177 6.45 12.05 -4.01
C ALA A 177 6.49 12.31 -5.54
N VAL A 178 5.70 13.26 -6.05
CA VAL A 178 5.61 13.57 -7.50
C VAL A 178 6.98 13.88 -8.13
N PRO A 179 7.82 14.78 -7.58
CA PRO A 179 9.13 15.06 -8.15
C PRO A 179 10.05 13.83 -8.15
N PHE A 180 9.95 12.96 -7.16
CA PHE A 180 10.76 11.73 -7.10
C PHE A 180 10.35 10.73 -8.19
N ILE A 181 9.05 10.60 -8.51
CA ILE A 181 8.58 9.77 -9.61
C ILE A 181 9.10 10.33 -10.95
N VAL A 182 9.06 11.65 -11.14
CA VAL A 182 9.60 12.30 -12.35
C VAL A 182 11.11 12.08 -12.47
N LEU A 183 11.85 12.21 -11.37
CA LEU A 183 13.30 11.91 -11.35
C LEU A 183 13.59 10.47 -11.76
N MET A 184 12.83 9.48 -11.28
CA MET A 184 13.01 8.08 -11.65
C MET A 184 12.83 7.84 -13.16
N GLY A 185 11.85 8.49 -13.78
CA GLY A 185 11.55 8.30 -15.20
C GLY A 185 12.47 9.05 -16.18
N ASN A 186 13.15 10.11 -15.72
CA ASN A 186 13.88 11.01 -16.63
C ASN A 186 15.39 11.08 -16.36
N SER A 187 15.89 10.55 -15.25
CA SER A 187 17.32 10.59 -14.97
C SER A 187 18.09 9.55 -15.76
N VAL A 188 19.27 9.95 -16.25
CA VAL A 188 20.28 9.06 -16.85
C VAL A 188 21.32 8.61 -15.82
N THR A 189 21.26 9.13 -14.60
CA THR A 189 22.25 8.89 -13.54
C THR A 189 21.65 8.01 -12.47
N LEU A 190 22.25 6.85 -12.25
CA LEU A 190 21.71 5.80 -11.40
C LEU A 190 21.49 6.22 -9.94
N TRP A 191 22.43 6.97 -9.34
CA TRP A 191 22.28 7.42 -7.96
C TRP A 191 21.10 8.40 -7.78
N VAL A 192 20.77 9.20 -8.81
CA VAL A 192 19.60 10.09 -8.80
C VAL A 192 18.31 9.26 -8.79
N ILE A 193 18.28 8.14 -9.51
CA ILE A 193 17.16 7.20 -9.49
C ILE A 193 17.01 6.58 -8.10
N TYR A 194 18.10 6.25 -7.41
CA TYR A 194 18.03 5.73 -6.04
C TYR A 194 17.47 6.76 -5.05
N VAL A 195 17.82 8.05 -5.22
CA VAL A 195 17.17 9.15 -4.49
C VAL A 195 15.68 9.20 -4.80
N GLY A 196 15.30 9.02 -6.07
CA GLY A 196 13.91 8.89 -6.50
C GLY A 196 13.19 7.74 -5.78
N PHE A 197 13.80 6.55 -5.71
CA PHE A 197 13.23 5.40 -4.98
C PHE A 197 13.05 5.68 -3.50
N ALA A 198 14.04 6.32 -2.88
CA ALA A 198 14.02 6.67 -1.48
C ALA A 198 12.89 7.66 -1.16
N GLY A 199 12.80 8.76 -1.92
CA GLY A 199 11.75 9.77 -1.76
C GLY A 199 10.35 9.20 -2.04
N PHE A 200 10.19 8.47 -3.14
CA PHE A 200 8.94 7.77 -3.47
C PHE A 200 8.47 6.84 -2.35
N GLY A 201 9.38 6.04 -1.79
CA GLY A 201 9.06 5.13 -0.68
C GLY A 201 8.69 5.88 0.59
N PHE A 202 9.50 6.90 0.95
CA PHE A 202 9.31 7.70 2.14
C PHE A 202 7.98 8.47 2.14
N ASP A 203 7.70 9.18 1.05
CA ASP A 203 6.52 10.05 0.95
C ASP A 203 5.22 9.22 0.84
N ARG A 204 5.24 8.09 0.14
CA ARG A 204 4.12 7.14 0.09
C ARG A 204 3.71 6.66 1.49
N ALA A 205 4.64 6.54 2.40
CA ALA A 205 4.41 6.04 3.74
C ALA A 205 3.41 6.90 4.53
N TYR A 206 3.34 8.21 4.27
CA TYR A 206 2.37 9.10 4.90
C TYR A 206 0.93 8.74 4.55
N PHE A 207 0.68 8.31 3.32
CA PHE A 207 -0.65 7.82 2.94
C PHE A 207 -0.97 6.51 3.68
N VAL A 208 -0.06 5.55 3.64
CA VAL A 208 -0.25 4.21 4.19
C VAL A 208 -0.48 4.25 5.71
N ALA A 209 0.26 5.09 6.44
CA ALA A 209 0.17 5.20 7.89
C ALA A 209 -1.22 5.67 8.36
N CYS A 210 -1.87 6.56 7.59
CA CYS A 210 -3.14 7.19 8.00
C CYS A 210 -4.37 6.57 7.34
N ASN A 211 -4.20 5.68 6.36
CA ASN A 211 -5.27 5.22 5.47
C ASN A 211 -6.50 4.67 6.19
N PHE A 212 -6.30 3.67 7.06
CA PHE A 212 -7.41 3.07 7.80
C PHE A 212 -7.93 3.97 8.91
N THR A 213 -7.07 4.79 9.54
CA THR A 213 -7.50 5.74 10.56
C THR A 213 -8.49 6.75 9.98
N VAL A 214 -8.16 7.35 8.82
CA VAL A 214 -9.05 8.31 8.13
C VAL A 214 -10.35 7.65 7.70
N LEU A 215 -10.31 6.41 7.20
CA LEU A 215 -11.52 5.66 6.85
C LEU A 215 -12.42 5.43 8.07
N TYR A 216 -11.83 5.00 9.18
CA TYR A 216 -12.57 4.68 10.41
C TYR A 216 -13.06 5.90 11.15
N ASP A 217 -12.45 7.05 10.95
CA ASP A 217 -12.92 8.32 11.50
C ASP A 217 -14.27 8.79 10.90
N VAL A 218 -14.62 8.29 9.68
CA VAL A 218 -15.80 8.74 8.92
C VAL A 218 -16.82 7.64 8.61
N ILE A 219 -16.59 6.42 9.12
CA ILE A 219 -17.49 5.27 8.96
C ILE A 219 -17.85 4.71 10.33
N LEU A 220 -19.11 4.33 10.53
CA LEU A 220 -19.57 3.73 11.79
C LEU A 220 -18.80 2.42 12.09
N PRO A 221 -18.44 2.16 13.38
CA PRO A 221 -17.60 1.02 13.77
C PRO A 221 -18.07 -0.34 13.24
N ARG A 222 -19.39 -0.57 13.23
CA ARG A 222 -19.99 -1.81 12.70
C ARG A 222 -19.68 -2.08 11.24
N TYR A 223 -19.34 -1.05 10.45
CA TYR A 223 -19.01 -1.17 9.02
C TYR A 223 -17.53 -1.07 8.70
N HIS A 224 -16.63 -0.90 9.67
CA HIS A 224 -15.19 -0.73 9.44
C HIS A 224 -14.60 -1.85 8.58
N SER A 225 -14.93 -3.12 8.91
CA SER A 225 -14.41 -4.29 8.19
C SER A 225 -14.92 -4.35 6.74
N SER A 226 -16.21 -4.12 6.52
CA SER A 226 -16.79 -4.16 5.17
C SER A 226 -16.34 -2.97 4.32
N ALA A 227 -16.26 -1.76 4.89
CA ALA A 227 -15.78 -0.57 4.19
C ALA A 227 -14.30 -0.68 3.79
N SER A 228 -13.43 -1.16 4.70
CA SER A 228 -12.02 -1.42 4.37
C SER A 228 -11.86 -2.52 3.32
N GLY A 229 -12.69 -3.58 3.39
CA GLY A 229 -12.74 -4.61 2.36
C GLY A 229 -13.10 -4.07 0.98
N VAL A 230 -14.11 -3.20 0.89
CA VAL A 230 -14.51 -2.52 -0.35
C VAL A 230 -13.40 -1.64 -0.90
N MET A 231 -12.78 -0.82 -0.03
CA MET A 231 -11.66 0.05 -0.41
C MET A 231 -10.48 -0.76 -0.96
N ILE A 232 -10.09 -1.83 -0.27
CA ILE A 232 -8.98 -2.70 -0.69
C ILE A 232 -9.31 -3.39 -2.00
N MET A 233 -10.50 -3.99 -2.14
CA MET A 233 -10.94 -4.66 -3.35
C MET A 233 -10.93 -3.72 -4.55
N THR A 234 -11.50 -2.52 -4.42
CA THR A 234 -11.52 -1.50 -5.48
C THR A 234 -10.10 -1.06 -5.84
N GLY A 235 -9.26 -0.82 -4.84
CA GLY A 235 -7.86 -0.42 -5.03
C GLY A 235 -7.05 -1.43 -5.80
N PHE A 236 -7.13 -2.71 -5.43
CA PHE A 236 -6.40 -3.77 -6.15
C PHE A 236 -6.99 -4.08 -7.51
N ALA A 237 -8.32 -4.00 -7.70
CA ALA A 237 -8.94 -4.19 -9.01
C ALA A 237 -8.45 -3.13 -10.01
N ILE A 238 -8.39 -1.85 -9.61
CA ILE A 238 -7.85 -0.77 -10.44
C ILE A 238 -6.33 -0.89 -10.59
N GLY A 239 -5.62 -1.21 -9.50
CA GLY A 239 -4.18 -1.39 -9.52
C GLY A 239 -3.69 -2.51 -10.44
N ALA A 240 -4.48 -3.58 -10.60
CA ALA A 240 -4.16 -4.68 -11.52
C ALA A 240 -4.12 -4.25 -13.00
N LEU A 241 -4.68 -3.11 -13.36
CA LEU A 241 -4.61 -2.55 -14.71
C LEU A 241 -3.28 -1.84 -15.00
N ALA A 242 -2.52 -1.45 -13.97
CA ALA A 242 -1.30 -0.67 -14.14
C ALA A 242 -0.22 -1.37 -15.00
N PRO A 243 0.09 -2.67 -14.82
CA PRO A 243 1.05 -3.35 -15.67
C PRO A 243 0.65 -3.34 -17.15
N LEU A 244 -0.64 -3.51 -17.44
CA LEU A 244 -1.16 -3.47 -18.80
C LEU A 244 -1.03 -2.08 -19.41
N VAL A 245 -1.48 -1.04 -18.69
CA VAL A 245 -1.40 0.35 -19.14
C VAL A 245 0.04 0.76 -19.40
N LEU A 246 0.96 0.49 -18.47
CA LEU A 246 2.38 0.81 -18.67
C LEU A 246 3.00 -0.01 -19.79
N GLY A 247 2.58 -1.25 -20.01
CA GLY A 247 3.02 -2.06 -21.15
C GLY A 247 2.62 -1.46 -22.49
N MET A 248 1.41 -0.95 -22.60
CA MET A 248 0.93 -0.24 -23.80
C MET A 248 1.68 1.09 -23.99
N VAL A 249 1.88 1.85 -22.93
CA VAL A 249 2.66 3.12 -22.97
C VAL A 249 4.12 2.84 -23.33
N LYS A 250 4.72 1.76 -22.80
CA LYS A 250 6.08 1.35 -23.15
C LYS A 250 6.25 1.15 -24.67
N GLN A 251 5.26 0.51 -25.31
CA GLN A 251 5.30 0.26 -26.76
C GLN A 251 5.15 1.56 -27.58
N ALA A 252 4.34 2.50 -27.09
CA ALA A 252 4.03 3.73 -27.81
C ALA A 252 5.06 4.86 -27.59
N ALA A 253 5.55 5.02 -26.37
CA ALA A 253 6.34 6.19 -25.95
C ALA A 253 7.57 5.85 -25.08
N GLY A 254 7.82 4.58 -24.82
CA GLY A 254 8.92 4.12 -23.97
C GLY A 254 8.58 4.08 -22.48
N LEU A 255 9.41 3.36 -21.73
CA LEU A 255 9.16 3.08 -20.32
C LEU A 255 9.44 4.31 -19.43
N SER A 256 10.41 5.15 -19.80
CA SER A 256 10.72 6.41 -19.13
C SER A 256 9.50 7.33 -19.05
N PHE A 257 8.79 7.49 -20.17
CA PHE A 257 7.55 8.26 -20.23
C PHE A 257 6.45 7.60 -19.38
N GLY A 258 6.31 6.27 -19.46
CA GLY A 258 5.33 5.52 -18.68
C GLY A 258 5.51 5.69 -17.17
N ILE A 259 6.76 5.64 -16.67
CA ILE A 259 7.08 5.87 -15.26
C ILE A 259 6.75 7.32 -14.88
N SER A 260 7.13 8.30 -15.70
CA SER A 260 6.85 9.71 -15.44
C SER A 260 5.35 10.01 -15.41
N MET A 261 4.56 9.34 -16.25
CA MET A 261 3.10 9.49 -16.27
C MET A 261 2.45 9.07 -14.94
N LEU A 262 3.05 8.15 -14.19
CA LEU A 262 2.56 7.77 -12.85
C LEU A 262 2.53 8.96 -11.88
N ALA A 263 3.41 9.96 -12.09
CA ALA A 263 3.44 11.18 -11.30
C ALA A 263 2.12 11.98 -11.41
N VAL A 264 1.49 11.97 -12.58
CA VAL A 264 0.21 12.67 -12.81
C VAL A 264 -0.90 12.04 -11.96
N VAL A 265 -0.91 10.71 -11.79
CA VAL A 265 -1.88 10.02 -10.96
C VAL A 265 -1.77 10.49 -9.51
N TRP A 266 -0.55 10.56 -8.96
CA TRP A 266 -0.36 11.01 -7.57
C TRP A 266 -0.53 12.51 -7.41
N LEU A 267 -0.23 13.32 -8.41
CA LEU A 267 -0.54 14.74 -8.41
C LEU A 267 -2.04 14.99 -8.27
N VAL A 268 -2.85 14.30 -9.07
CA VAL A 268 -4.32 14.40 -9.01
C VAL A 268 -4.85 13.86 -7.68
N CYS A 269 -4.41 12.66 -7.27
CA CYS A 269 -4.84 12.08 -5.99
C CYS A 269 -4.46 12.97 -4.79
N GLY A 270 -3.24 13.52 -4.77
CA GLY A 270 -2.80 14.43 -3.71
C GLY A 270 -3.64 15.70 -3.63
N ALA A 271 -3.92 16.33 -4.78
CA ALA A 271 -4.79 17.50 -4.83
C ALA A 271 -6.23 17.18 -4.36
N VAL A 272 -6.80 16.07 -4.83
CA VAL A 272 -8.14 15.61 -4.43
C VAL A 272 -8.19 15.30 -2.93
N MET A 273 -7.14 14.70 -2.34
CA MET A 273 -7.04 14.48 -0.89
C MET A 273 -7.05 15.77 -0.09
N LEU A 274 -6.28 16.79 -0.51
CA LEU A 274 -6.27 18.09 0.17
C LEU A 274 -7.61 18.80 0.08
N LEU A 275 -8.28 18.75 -1.07
CA LEU A 275 -9.63 19.28 -1.23
C LEU A 275 -10.63 18.51 -0.34
N GLY A 276 -10.51 17.19 -0.29
CA GLY A 276 -11.32 16.33 0.59
C GLY A 276 -11.15 16.67 2.07
N ALA A 277 -9.91 16.85 2.53
CA ALA A 277 -9.59 17.24 3.88
C ALA A 277 -10.22 18.62 4.26
N LYS A 278 -10.21 19.55 3.31
CA LYS A 278 -10.72 20.90 3.52
C LYS A 278 -12.26 20.98 3.54
N TYR A 279 -12.94 20.27 2.61
CA TYR A 279 -14.37 20.51 2.37
C TYR A 279 -15.30 19.42 2.92
N PHE A 280 -14.83 18.17 3.02
CA PHE A 280 -15.68 17.02 3.32
C PHE A 280 -15.36 16.35 4.67
N TYR A 281 -14.08 16.18 4.99
CA TYR A 281 -13.65 15.35 6.11
C TYR A 281 -14.33 15.74 7.44
N MET A 282 -14.31 17.02 7.82
CA MET A 282 -14.89 17.43 9.09
C MET A 282 -16.42 17.31 9.15
N LYS A 283 -17.10 17.39 8.00
CA LYS A 283 -18.54 17.17 7.92
C LYS A 283 -18.89 15.71 8.21
N ASP A 284 -18.17 14.79 7.55
CA ASP A 284 -18.38 13.35 7.70
C ASP A 284 -17.95 12.88 9.11
N TYR A 285 -16.83 13.40 9.62
CA TYR A 285 -16.31 13.11 10.95
C TYR A 285 -17.30 13.51 12.06
N ASN A 286 -17.87 14.70 11.99
CA ASN A 286 -18.83 15.19 12.98
C ASN A 286 -20.16 14.42 12.90
N LYS A 287 -20.60 14.06 11.69
CA LYS A 287 -21.83 13.28 11.49
C LYS A 287 -21.81 11.96 12.27
N ILE A 288 -20.69 11.21 12.21
CA ILE A 288 -20.54 9.92 12.90
C ILE A 288 -20.54 10.04 14.42
N ARG A 289 -20.12 11.18 14.96
CA ARG A 289 -20.07 11.39 16.43
C ARG A 289 -21.41 11.85 17.02
N HIS A 290 -22.33 12.27 16.20
CA HIS A 290 -23.68 12.68 16.60
C HIS A 290 -24.74 11.59 16.33
N GLU A 291 -24.39 10.50 15.62
CA GLU A 291 -25.18 9.28 15.49
C GLU A 291 -24.81 8.24 16.57
#